data_8f4d635d5b3616ccf84165220d38a9e3
#
_entry.id   8f4d635d5b3616ccf84165220d38a9e3
#
_cell.length_a   1.000
_cell.length_b   1.000
_cell.length_c   1.000
_cell.angle_alpha   90.00
_cell.angle_beta   90.00
_cell.angle_gamma   90.00
#
_symmetry.space_group_name_H-M   'P 1'
#
loop_
_entity.id
_entity.type
_entity.pdbx_description
1 polymer ?
#
loop_
_entity_poly.entity_id
_entity_poly.type
_entity_poly.pdbx_seq_one_letter_code
_entity_poly.pdbx_strand_id
1 'polypeptide(L)'
;MGKITESALELVGKTPLLRASRYAKNVGAEQADVLVKLEYLNPAGSVKDRIALAMIEDAEKNGILKPGATIIEPTSGNTGIGLAAVAAAKGYKAILTLPETMSVERRNLLKAYGAELVLTEGAKGMKGAIAKAEELRDSIPGAVILGQFVNKANPAAHKATTGPEIWEQTDGKVDIFVAGVGTGGTITGVGEYLKSQNPDVKIVAVEPASSPVLSTGTAGPHKIKGIGAGFVPEVLNTDVYDEIITIENEDAFDEGRRFAVSEGILVGISSGAALKAASILAARPENKGKTIVALLPDSGDRYLSTQLFNR
;
A
#
# COMPACT_ATOMS: atom_id res chain seq x y z
N MET A 1 -12.04 -10.07 28.52
CA MET A 1 -11.83 -11.45 28.07
C MET A 1 -11.26 -11.41 26.67
N GLY A 2 -10.15 -12.13 26.42
CA GLY A 2 -9.60 -12.27 25.08
C GLY A 2 -10.59 -12.99 24.16
N LYS A 3 -10.82 -12.47 22.96
CA LYS A 3 -11.68 -13.11 21.94
C LYS A 3 -10.80 -14.02 21.09
N ILE A 4 -11.18 -15.29 20.98
CA ILE A 4 -10.56 -16.19 20.00
C ILE A 4 -11.05 -15.75 18.62
N THR A 5 -10.13 -15.59 17.66
CA THR A 5 -10.43 -15.22 16.28
C THR A 5 -10.72 -16.47 15.47
N GLU A 6 -11.85 -16.52 14.80
CA GLU A 6 -12.30 -17.70 14.03
C GLU A 6 -11.72 -17.74 12.61
N SER A 7 -11.28 -16.60 12.08
CA SER A 7 -10.70 -16.50 10.74
C SER A 7 -9.53 -15.52 10.70
N ALA A 8 -8.50 -15.84 9.90
CA ALA A 8 -7.40 -14.92 9.63
C ALA A 8 -7.88 -13.58 9.02
N LEU A 9 -9.05 -13.57 8.37
CA LEU A 9 -9.64 -12.36 7.79
C LEU A 9 -10.05 -11.32 8.84
N GLU A 10 -10.38 -11.75 10.06
CA GLU A 10 -10.70 -10.86 11.18
C GLU A 10 -9.47 -10.10 11.71
N LEU A 11 -8.26 -10.56 11.36
CA LEU A 11 -7.00 -9.93 11.73
C LEU A 11 -6.59 -8.82 10.75
N VAL A 12 -7.27 -8.68 9.62
CA VAL A 12 -6.99 -7.62 8.64
C VAL A 12 -7.39 -6.26 9.22
N GLY A 13 -6.49 -5.30 9.14
CA GLY A 13 -6.69 -3.99 9.73
C GLY A 13 -6.34 -3.93 11.22
N LYS A 14 -6.83 -2.89 11.90
CA LYS A 14 -6.56 -2.61 13.33
C LYS A 14 -5.06 -2.55 13.63
N THR A 15 -4.28 -2.11 12.69
CA THR A 15 -2.83 -1.99 12.81
C THR A 15 -2.48 -0.87 13.78
N PRO A 16 -1.36 -0.98 14.51
CA PRO A 16 -0.98 0.04 15.49
C PRO A 16 -0.43 1.31 14.85
N LEU A 17 -0.55 2.40 15.60
CA LEU A 17 0.22 3.62 15.40
C LEU A 17 1.42 3.59 16.36
N LEU A 18 2.62 3.85 15.85
CA LEU A 18 3.84 3.97 16.63
C LEU A 18 4.33 5.42 16.64
N ARG A 19 4.68 5.96 17.81
CA ARG A 19 5.42 7.22 17.89
C ARG A 19 6.89 6.97 17.59
N ALA A 20 7.37 7.45 16.46
CA ALA A 20 8.71 7.22 15.95
C ALA A 20 9.73 8.21 16.54
N SER A 21 9.82 8.29 17.88
CA SER A 21 10.60 9.30 18.59
C SER A 21 12.10 9.19 18.35
N ARG A 22 12.63 7.97 18.27
CA ARG A 22 14.08 7.76 18.03
C ARG A 22 14.45 8.09 16.60
N TYR A 23 13.58 7.73 15.67
CA TYR A 23 13.73 8.09 14.26
C TYR A 23 13.68 9.63 14.10
N ALA A 24 12.65 10.28 14.66
CA ALA A 24 12.50 11.73 14.60
C ALA A 24 13.74 12.46 15.13
N LYS A 25 14.30 11.99 16.25
CA LYS A 25 15.56 12.52 16.81
C LYS A 25 16.72 12.36 15.84
N ASN A 26 16.88 11.19 15.24
CA ASN A 26 18.00 10.89 14.35
C ASN A 26 17.96 11.70 13.02
N VAL A 27 16.78 12.20 12.63
CA VAL A 27 16.61 13.02 11.43
C VAL A 27 16.40 14.51 11.72
N GLY A 28 16.48 14.92 13.00
CA GLY A 28 16.29 16.34 13.39
C GLY A 28 14.85 16.83 13.22
N ALA A 29 13.86 15.93 13.37
CA ALA A 29 12.44 16.20 13.17
C ALA A 29 11.64 16.27 14.50
N GLU A 30 12.31 16.46 15.62
CA GLU A 30 11.73 16.40 16.99
C GLU A 30 10.75 17.54 17.30
N GLN A 31 10.70 18.58 16.47
CA GLN A 31 9.80 19.71 16.68
C GLN A 31 8.33 19.37 16.35
N ALA A 32 8.07 18.27 15.65
CA ALA A 32 6.74 17.72 15.37
C ALA A 32 6.61 16.32 15.98
N ASP A 33 5.38 15.87 16.22
CA ASP A 33 5.08 14.50 16.68
C ASP A 33 4.92 13.59 15.48
N VAL A 34 5.94 12.77 15.18
CA VAL A 34 5.94 11.86 14.02
C VAL A 34 5.42 10.49 14.44
N LEU A 35 4.24 10.15 13.92
CA LEU A 35 3.57 8.87 14.13
C LEU A 35 3.61 8.06 12.82
N VAL A 36 3.71 6.73 12.94
CA VAL A 36 3.73 5.84 11.78
C VAL A 36 2.68 4.73 11.91
N LYS A 37 1.88 4.54 10.87
CA LYS A 37 0.88 3.48 10.77
C LYS A 37 1.52 2.22 10.21
N LEU A 38 1.65 1.18 11.02
CA LEU A 38 2.44 -0.04 10.72
C LEU A 38 1.60 -1.08 9.98
N GLU A 39 1.43 -0.93 8.67
CA GLU A 39 0.57 -1.81 7.86
C GLU A 39 1.18 -3.20 7.59
N TYR A 40 2.46 -3.41 7.86
CA TYR A 40 3.06 -4.74 7.76
C TYR A 40 2.50 -5.75 8.78
N LEU A 41 1.81 -5.28 9.81
CA LEU A 41 1.15 -6.12 10.81
C LEU A 41 -0.20 -6.70 10.37
N ASN A 42 -0.64 -6.43 9.16
CA ASN A 42 -1.71 -7.22 8.54
C ASN A 42 -1.24 -8.67 8.32
N PRO A 43 -2.15 -9.67 8.27
CA PRO A 43 -1.80 -11.10 8.21
C PRO A 43 -0.88 -11.50 7.05
N ALA A 44 -1.11 -10.94 5.86
CA ALA A 44 -0.25 -11.17 4.69
C ALA A 44 0.86 -10.10 4.54
N GLY A 45 1.03 -9.24 5.55
CA GLY A 45 2.19 -8.37 5.75
C GLY A 45 2.16 -7.04 4.98
N SER A 46 1.00 -6.54 4.55
CA SER A 46 0.92 -5.22 3.93
C SER A 46 -0.45 -4.57 4.02
N VAL A 47 -0.47 -3.26 3.70
CA VAL A 47 -1.69 -2.46 3.55
C VAL A 47 -2.68 -3.05 2.52
N LYS A 48 -2.19 -3.84 1.57
CA LYS A 48 -2.98 -4.43 0.48
C LYS A 48 -3.91 -5.54 0.94
N ASP A 49 -3.69 -6.11 2.11
CA ASP A 49 -4.60 -7.10 2.72
C ASP A 49 -6.00 -6.50 2.89
N ARG A 50 -6.07 -5.21 3.25
CA ARG A 50 -7.34 -4.49 3.41
C ARG A 50 -8.14 -4.42 2.12
N ILE A 51 -7.49 -4.01 1.03
CA ILE A 51 -8.19 -3.88 -0.26
C ILE A 51 -8.47 -5.24 -0.90
N ALA A 52 -7.61 -6.23 -0.67
CA ALA A 52 -7.85 -7.60 -1.14
C ALA A 52 -9.12 -8.17 -0.52
N LEU A 53 -9.29 -8.03 0.79
CA LEU A 53 -10.51 -8.44 1.49
C LEU A 53 -11.72 -7.65 0.99
N ALA A 54 -11.63 -6.32 0.94
CA ALA A 54 -12.75 -5.47 0.57
C ALA A 54 -13.22 -5.68 -0.88
N MET A 55 -12.30 -5.84 -1.84
CA MET A 55 -12.66 -6.08 -3.25
C MET A 55 -13.32 -7.45 -3.44
N ILE A 56 -12.86 -8.48 -2.72
CA ILE A 56 -13.47 -9.81 -2.76
C ILE A 56 -14.87 -9.76 -2.13
N GLU A 57 -15.03 -9.16 -0.96
CA GLU A 57 -16.33 -9.06 -0.28
C GLU A 57 -17.34 -8.20 -1.06
N ASP A 58 -16.88 -7.13 -1.69
CA ASP A 58 -17.71 -6.32 -2.56
C ASP A 58 -18.20 -7.12 -3.79
N ALA A 59 -17.30 -7.88 -4.41
CA ALA A 59 -17.66 -8.75 -5.54
C ALA A 59 -18.63 -9.88 -5.15
N GLU A 60 -18.47 -10.47 -3.95
CA GLU A 60 -19.43 -11.43 -3.38
C GLU A 60 -20.79 -10.80 -3.16
N LYS A 61 -20.82 -9.65 -2.47
CA LYS A 61 -22.05 -8.92 -2.14
C LYS A 61 -22.85 -8.52 -3.39
N ASN A 62 -22.15 -8.14 -4.46
CA ASN A 62 -22.78 -7.77 -5.72
C ASN A 62 -23.07 -8.96 -6.66
N GLY A 63 -22.82 -10.19 -6.21
CA GLY A 63 -23.08 -11.41 -7.00
C GLY A 63 -22.14 -11.58 -8.21
N ILE A 64 -21.06 -10.80 -8.28
CA ILE A 64 -20.04 -10.87 -9.34
C ILE A 64 -19.15 -12.10 -9.09
N LEU A 65 -18.71 -12.30 -7.85
CA LEU A 65 -17.89 -13.43 -7.44
C LEU A 65 -18.76 -14.48 -6.73
N LYS A 66 -18.89 -15.66 -7.33
CA LYS A 66 -19.68 -16.77 -6.78
C LYS A 66 -18.78 -17.75 -6.02
N PRO A 67 -19.31 -18.50 -5.04
CA PRO A 67 -18.56 -19.54 -4.35
C PRO A 67 -17.82 -20.47 -5.32
N GLY A 68 -16.54 -20.73 -5.08
CA GLY A 68 -15.69 -21.58 -5.92
C GLY A 68 -15.20 -20.95 -7.23
N ALA A 69 -15.54 -19.69 -7.50
CA ALA A 69 -15.05 -18.98 -8.68
C ALA A 69 -13.53 -18.74 -8.64
N THR A 70 -12.97 -18.36 -9.78
CA THR A 70 -11.55 -18.05 -9.92
C THR A 70 -11.36 -16.53 -9.93
N ILE A 71 -10.49 -16.06 -9.05
CA ILE A 71 -10.01 -14.67 -9.02
C ILE A 71 -8.75 -14.59 -9.86
N ILE A 72 -8.72 -13.65 -10.80
CA ILE A 72 -7.54 -13.40 -11.64
C ILE A 72 -7.11 -11.95 -11.40
N GLU A 73 -5.81 -11.72 -11.22
CA GLU A 73 -5.29 -10.35 -11.11
C GLU A 73 -3.92 -10.22 -11.77
N PRO A 74 -3.71 -9.21 -12.63
CA PRO A 74 -2.40 -8.91 -13.19
C PRO A 74 -1.60 -8.10 -12.17
N THR A 75 -0.83 -8.79 -11.32
CA THR A 75 -0.04 -8.14 -10.28
C THR A 75 1.10 -9.01 -9.78
N SER A 76 2.20 -8.39 -9.48
CA SER A 76 3.40 -9.03 -8.89
C SER A 76 3.72 -8.49 -7.50
N GLY A 77 2.89 -7.57 -7.00
CA GLY A 77 3.13 -6.85 -5.76
C GLY A 77 2.30 -7.34 -4.58
N ASN A 78 2.22 -6.51 -3.58
CA ASN A 78 1.51 -6.79 -2.33
C ASN A 78 0.01 -7.08 -2.53
N THR A 79 -0.61 -6.52 -3.57
CA THR A 79 -2.01 -6.84 -3.91
C THR A 79 -2.19 -8.30 -4.26
N GLY A 80 -1.28 -8.88 -5.06
CA GLY A 80 -1.31 -10.31 -5.37
C GLY A 80 -1.15 -11.18 -4.13
N ILE A 81 -0.28 -10.78 -3.21
CA ILE A 81 -0.08 -11.50 -1.93
C ILE A 81 -1.36 -11.43 -1.09
N GLY A 82 -1.95 -10.26 -0.93
CA GLY A 82 -3.20 -10.08 -0.20
C GLY A 82 -4.36 -10.87 -0.83
N LEU A 83 -4.51 -10.83 -2.16
CA LEU A 83 -5.54 -11.59 -2.87
C LEU A 83 -5.34 -13.09 -2.72
N ALA A 84 -4.11 -13.58 -2.83
CA ALA A 84 -3.81 -15.00 -2.64
C ALA A 84 -4.15 -15.47 -1.21
N ALA A 85 -3.78 -14.68 -0.20
CA ALA A 85 -4.08 -14.98 1.20
C ALA A 85 -5.58 -14.98 1.50
N VAL A 86 -6.32 -13.96 1.04
CA VAL A 86 -7.78 -13.87 1.23
C VAL A 86 -8.50 -14.96 0.44
N ALA A 87 -8.09 -15.24 -0.80
CA ALA A 87 -8.65 -16.31 -1.61
C ALA A 87 -8.49 -17.68 -0.92
N ALA A 88 -7.28 -17.95 -0.38
CA ALA A 88 -7.04 -19.18 0.38
C ALA A 88 -7.95 -19.28 1.60
N ALA A 89 -8.13 -18.22 2.37
CA ALA A 89 -8.98 -18.21 3.56
C ALA A 89 -10.48 -18.34 3.24
N LYS A 90 -10.92 -17.88 2.06
CA LYS A 90 -12.32 -17.96 1.59
C LYS A 90 -12.61 -19.17 0.69
N GLY A 91 -11.60 -19.96 0.31
CA GLY A 91 -11.76 -21.14 -0.55
C GLY A 91 -11.91 -20.81 -2.04
N TYR A 92 -11.41 -19.65 -2.50
CA TYR A 92 -11.35 -19.29 -3.91
C TYR A 92 -10.05 -19.78 -4.56
N LYS A 93 -10.10 -20.04 -5.86
CA LYS A 93 -8.89 -20.19 -6.68
C LYS A 93 -8.38 -18.81 -7.05
N ALA A 94 -7.06 -18.60 -6.91
CA ALA A 94 -6.40 -17.38 -7.35
C ALA A 94 -5.41 -17.69 -8.47
N ILE A 95 -5.49 -16.95 -9.57
CA ILE A 95 -4.52 -16.96 -10.67
C ILE A 95 -3.92 -15.58 -10.80
N LEU A 96 -2.60 -15.49 -10.66
CA LEU A 96 -1.88 -14.23 -10.77
C LEU A 96 -1.02 -14.23 -12.03
N THR A 97 -1.22 -13.24 -12.88
CA THR A 97 -0.42 -13.06 -14.08
C THR A 97 0.67 -12.03 -13.82
N LEU A 98 1.91 -12.36 -14.14
CA LEU A 98 3.07 -11.50 -13.85
C LEU A 98 4.22 -11.78 -14.82
N PRO A 99 5.07 -10.77 -15.10
CA PRO A 99 6.24 -10.97 -15.93
C PRO A 99 7.23 -11.96 -15.33
N GLU A 100 7.85 -12.79 -16.15
CA GLU A 100 8.86 -13.77 -15.72
C GLU A 100 10.12 -13.15 -15.08
N THR A 101 10.30 -11.83 -15.24
CA THR A 101 11.37 -11.04 -14.60
C THR A 101 11.16 -10.80 -13.12
N MET A 102 10.00 -11.17 -12.57
CA MET A 102 9.72 -11.06 -11.14
C MET A 102 10.62 -11.98 -10.32
N SER A 103 11.05 -11.50 -9.14
CA SER A 103 11.95 -12.24 -8.26
C SER A 103 11.36 -13.58 -7.83
N VAL A 104 12.26 -14.56 -7.64
CA VAL A 104 11.89 -15.92 -7.22
C VAL A 104 11.22 -15.90 -5.86
N GLU A 105 11.67 -15.05 -4.94
CA GLU A 105 11.13 -14.92 -3.59
C GLU A 105 9.64 -14.51 -3.64
N ARG A 106 9.29 -13.54 -4.48
CA ARG A 106 7.90 -13.11 -4.67
C ARG A 106 7.04 -14.22 -5.27
N ARG A 107 7.56 -14.91 -6.28
CA ARG A 107 6.85 -16.06 -6.88
C ARG A 107 6.62 -17.17 -5.88
N ASN A 108 7.62 -17.47 -5.06
CA ASN A 108 7.49 -18.50 -4.01
C ASN A 108 6.48 -18.09 -2.93
N LEU A 109 6.46 -16.84 -2.54
CA LEU A 109 5.49 -16.34 -1.55
C LEU A 109 4.04 -16.47 -2.07
N LEU A 110 3.78 -16.10 -3.31
CA LEU A 110 2.46 -16.26 -3.94
C LEU A 110 2.03 -17.73 -4.01
N LYS A 111 2.96 -18.62 -4.42
CA LYS A 111 2.69 -20.07 -4.47
C LYS A 111 2.45 -20.67 -3.08
N ALA A 112 3.12 -20.15 -2.04
CA ALA A 112 2.92 -20.62 -0.68
C ALA A 112 1.50 -20.38 -0.17
N TYR A 113 0.80 -19.36 -0.66
CA TYR A 113 -0.63 -19.15 -0.43
C TYR A 113 -1.54 -19.98 -1.35
N GLY A 114 -0.98 -20.85 -2.20
CA GLY A 114 -1.76 -21.69 -3.10
C GLY A 114 -2.17 -21.01 -4.41
N ALA A 115 -1.68 -19.81 -4.72
CA ALA A 115 -1.99 -19.14 -5.97
C ALA A 115 -1.29 -19.83 -7.17
N GLU A 116 -2.03 -19.96 -8.26
CA GLU A 116 -1.48 -20.34 -9.56
C GLU A 116 -0.80 -19.12 -10.21
N LEU A 117 0.41 -19.31 -10.71
CA LEU A 117 1.14 -18.23 -11.37
C LEU A 117 1.21 -18.49 -12.86
N VAL A 118 0.80 -17.51 -13.65
CA VAL A 118 0.95 -17.50 -15.09
C VAL A 118 1.99 -16.45 -15.44
N LEU A 119 3.19 -16.93 -15.81
CA LEU A 119 4.31 -16.06 -16.19
C LEU A 119 4.14 -15.61 -17.63
N THR A 120 4.34 -14.30 -17.85
CA THR A 120 4.31 -13.70 -19.17
C THR A 120 5.70 -13.26 -19.60
N GLU A 121 5.87 -13.07 -20.89
CA GLU A 121 7.14 -12.62 -21.49
C GLU A 121 7.63 -11.32 -20.84
N GLY A 122 8.86 -11.33 -20.34
CA GLY A 122 9.44 -10.21 -19.59
C GLY A 122 9.47 -8.90 -20.38
N ALA A 123 9.75 -8.98 -21.69
CA ALA A 123 9.81 -7.82 -22.59
C ALA A 123 8.46 -7.06 -22.69
N LYS A 124 7.32 -7.74 -22.47
CA LYS A 124 5.99 -7.13 -22.48
C LYS A 124 5.61 -6.47 -21.16
N GLY A 125 6.39 -6.69 -20.09
CA GLY A 125 6.15 -6.11 -18.77
C GLY A 125 4.72 -6.33 -18.26
N MET A 126 4.18 -5.36 -17.53
CA MET A 126 2.82 -5.45 -16.99
C MET A 126 1.73 -5.44 -18.08
N LYS A 127 1.97 -4.84 -19.24
CA LYS A 127 1.01 -4.89 -20.36
C LYS A 127 0.73 -6.33 -20.80
N GLY A 128 1.78 -7.15 -20.87
CA GLY A 128 1.66 -8.58 -21.18
C GLY A 128 0.89 -9.35 -20.10
N ALA A 129 1.12 -9.02 -18.83
CA ALA A 129 0.40 -9.63 -17.72
C ALA A 129 -1.09 -9.28 -17.72
N ILE A 130 -1.44 -8.02 -18.03
CA ILE A 130 -2.84 -7.56 -18.15
C ILE A 130 -3.55 -8.31 -19.28
N ALA A 131 -2.96 -8.33 -20.49
CA ALA A 131 -3.56 -9.03 -21.63
C ALA A 131 -3.79 -10.53 -21.34
N LYS A 132 -2.85 -11.17 -20.62
CA LYS A 132 -2.99 -12.57 -20.22
C LYS A 132 -4.06 -12.78 -19.16
N ALA A 133 -4.23 -11.85 -18.23
CA ALA A 133 -5.32 -11.89 -17.26
C ALA A 133 -6.69 -11.81 -17.94
N GLU A 134 -6.84 -10.92 -18.92
CA GLU A 134 -8.07 -10.77 -19.71
C GLU A 134 -8.37 -12.03 -20.53
N GLU A 135 -7.38 -12.60 -21.21
CA GLU A 135 -7.51 -13.87 -21.94
C GLU A 135 -7.99 -15.00 -21.02
N LEU A 136 -7.40 -15.12 -19.83
CA LEU A 136 -7.80 -16.15 -18.86
C LEU A 136 -9.21 -15.93 -18.31
N ARG A 137 -9.57 -14.67 -18.00
CA ARG A 137 -10.92 -14.33 -17.57
C ARG A 137 -11.96 -14.75 -18.61
N ASP A 138 -11.69 -14.51 -19.88
CA ASP A 138 -12.64 -14.79 -20.97
C ASP A 138 -12.71 -16.30 -21.28
N SER A 139 -11.68 -17.07 -20.94
CA SER A 139 -11.60 -18.51 -21.15
C SER A 139 -12.09 -19.36 -19.97
N ILE A 140 -12.09 -18.81 -18.76
CA ILE A 140 -12.48 -19.54 -17.54
C ILE A 140 -13.89 -19.10 -17.11
N PRO A 141 -14.91 -19.98 -17.17
CA PRO A 141 -16.27 -19.62 -16.78
C PRO A 141 -16.35 -19.09 -15.35
N GLY A 142 -16.94 -17.91 -15.17
CA GLY A 142 -17.13 -17.30 -13.86
C GLY A 142 -15.86 -16.69 -13.23
N ALA A 143 -14.75 -16.62 -13.97
CA ALA A 143 -13.56 -15.94 -13.50
C ALA A 143 -13.75 -14.42 -13.45
N VAL A 144 -13.15 -13.78 -12.46
CA VAL A 144 -13.28 -12.34 -12.18
C VAL A 144 -11.90 -11.70 -12.05
N ILE A 145 -11.71 -10.54 -12.70
CA ILE A 145 -10.60 -9.61 -12.43
C ILE A 145 -11.15 -8.53 -11.51
N LEU A 146 -10.51 -8.32 -10.36
CA LEU A 146 -10.97 -7.33 -9.38
C LEU A 146 -10.54 -5.89 -9.70
N GLY A 147 -9.34 -5.72 -10.28
CA GLY A 147 -8.90 -4.45 -10.85
C GLY A 147 -8.58 -3.35 -9.83
N GLN A 148 -7.48 -3.48 -9.11
CA GLN A 148 -7.11 -2.56 -8.02
C GLN A 148 -7.05 -1.06 -8.37
N PHE A 149 -6.82 -0.72 -9.65
CA PHE A 149 -6.70 0.68 -10.11
C PHE A 149 -8.02 1.35 -10.46
N VAL A 150 -9.09 0.55 -10.63
CA VAL A 150 -10.42 1.01 -11.07
C VAL A 150 -11.53 0.65 -10.07
N ASN A 151 -11.28 -0.28 -9.17
CA ASN A 151 -12.27 -0.82 -8.24
C ASN A 151 -12.49 0.12 -7.06
N LYS A 152 -13.68 0.68 -6.94
CA LYS A 152 -14.07 1.63 -5.89
C LYS A 152 -14.06 1.03 -4.48
N ALA A 153 -14.11 -0.29 -4.33
CA ALA A 153 -13.95 -0.95 -3.03
C ALA A 153 -12.56 -0.71 -2.42
N ASN A 154 -11.54 -0.41 -3.25
CA ASN A 154 -10.20 -0.07 -2.78
C ASN A 154 -10.19 1.21 -1.91
N PRO A 155 -10.51 2.42 -2.39
CA PRO A 155 -10.56 3.59 -1.52
C PRO A 155 -11.64 3.46 -0.43
N ALA A 156 -12.77 2.80 -0.71
CA ALA A 156 -13.82 2.59 0.27
C ALA A 156 -13.34 1.80 1.50
N ALA A 157 -12.48 0.79 1.31
CA ALA A 157 -11.87 0.04 2.42
C ALA A 157 -11.07 0.95 3.37
N HIS A 158 -10.28 1.86 2.82
CA HIS A 158 -9.49 2.79 3.61
C HIS A 158 -10.33 3.86 4.30
N LYS A 159 -11.40 4.32 3.65
CA LYS A 159 -12.37 5.25 4.24
C LYS A 159 -13.14 4.62 5.40
N ALA A 160 -13.43 3.32 5.31
CA ALA A 160 -14.18 2.59 6.33
C ALA A 160 -13.29 2.04 7.47
N THR A 161 -11.99 1.87 7.27
CA THR A 161 -11.12 1.21 8.25
C THR A 161 -9.89 2.04 8.60
N THR A 162 -8.97 2.25 7.69
CA THR A 162 -7.67 2.91 7.95
C THR A 162 -7.84 4.34 8.44
N GLY A 163 -8.72 5.11 7.82
CA GLY A 163 -9.03 6.49 8.24
C GLY A 163 -9.59 6.57 9.65
N PRO A 164 -10.68 5.85 10.00
CA PRO A 164 -11.19 5.76 11.34
C PRO A 164 -10.16 5.31 12.38
N GLU A 165 -9.38 4.28 12.08
CA GLU A 165 -8.31 3.80 12.97
C GLU A 165 -7.29 4.90 13.31
N ILE A 166 -6.83 5.66 12.31
CA ILE A 166 -5.89 6.77 12.53
C ILE A 166 -6.54 7.86 13.39
N TRP A 167 -7.79 8.22 13.11
CA TRP A 167 -8.52 9.24 13.86
C TRP A 167 -8.69 8.85 15.33
N GLU A 168 -9.14 7.63 15.59
CA GLU A 168 -9.33 7.10 16.94
C GLU A 168 -8.00 6.99 17.71
N GLN A 169 -6.96 6.46 17.06
CA GLN A 169 -5.64 6.26 17.68
C GLN A 169 -4.91 7.56 18.01
N THR A 170 -5.30 8.67 17.38
CA THR A 170 -4.76 10.01 17.66
C THR A 170 -5.68 10.85 18.54
N ASP A 171 -6.79 10.31 19.02
CA ASP A 171 -7.85 11.09 19.69
C ASP A 171 -8.30 12.31 18.86
N GLY A 172 -8.34 12.14 17.53
CA GLY A 172 -8.66 13.19 16.58
C GLY A 172 -7.58 14.27 16.40
N LYS A 173 -6.36 14.04 16.91
CA LYS A 173 -5.26 15.01 16.86
C LYS A 173 -4.27 14.67 15.75
N VAL A 174 -4.75 14.62 14.52
CA VAL A 174 -3.90 14.47 13.32
C VAL A 174 -3.95 15.78 12.52
N ASP A 175 -2.79 16.40 12.30
CA ASP A 175 -2.68 17.63 11.51
C ASP A 175 -2.28 17.35 10.07
N ILE A 176 -1.41 16.35 9.85
CA ILE A 176 -0.89 16.01 8.52
C ILE A 176 -0.90 14.50 8.36
N PHE A 177 -1.46 14.02 7.25
CA PHE A 177 -1.37 12.62 6.84
C PHE A 177 -0.52 12.48 5.57
N VAL A 178 0.43 11.55 5.59
CA VAL A 178 1.40 11.31 4.51
C VAL A 178 1.25 9.89 3.99
N ALA A 179 1.07 9.74 2.69
CA ALA A 179 1.03 8.41 2.06
C ALA A 179 1.62 8.41 0.66
N GLY A 180 2.36 7.34 0.32
CA GLY A 180 2.82 7.07 -1.03
C GLY A 180 1.65 6.68 -1.94
N VAL A 181 1.66 7.15 -3.20
CA VAL A 181 0.61 6.92 -4.17
C VAL A 181 0.99 5.80 -5.14
N GLY A 182 0.41 4.61 -4.92
CA GLY A 182 0.44 3.50 -5.87
C GLY A 182 -0.86 3.46 -6.68
N THR A 183 -1.90 2.80 -6.16
CA THR A 183 -3.25 2.86 -6.72
C THR A 183 -4.01 4.14 -6.35
N GLY A 184 -3.56 4.84 -5.33
CA GLY A 184 -4.25 6.01 -4.80
C GLY A 184 -5.37 5.70 -3.81
N GLY A 185 -5.70 4.42 -3.60
CA GLY A 185 -6.80 4.04 -2.70
C GLY A 185 -6.58 4.46 -1.25
N THR A 186 -5.37 4.30 -0.74
CA THR A 186 -5.02 4.69 0.65
C THR A 186 -5.22 6.18 0.88
N ILE A 187 -4.57 7.01 0.06
CA ILE A 187 -4.63 8.48 0.25
C ILE A 187 -6.04 9.02 0.02
N THR A 188 -6.77 8.46 -0.96
CA THR A 188 -8.16 8.83 -1.22
C THR A 188 -9.04 8.50 -0.04
N GLY A 189 -9.07 7.23 0.39
CA GLY A 189 -9.99 6.80 1.44
C GLY A 189 -9.67 7.42 2.80
N VAL A 190 -8.40 7.42 3.21
CA VAL A 190 -7.97 8.04 4.46
C VAL A 190 -8.18 9.55 4.42
N GLY A 191 -7.77 10.20 3.32
CA GLY A 191 -7.89 11.66 3.18
C GLY A 191 -9.34 12.13 3.20
N GLU A 192 -10.23 11.46 2.47
CA GLU A 192 -11.67 11.78 2.51
C GLU A 192 -12.27 11.60 3.91
N TYR A 193 -11.87 10.53 4.63
CA TYR A 193 -12.35 10.33 5.98
C TYR A 193 -11.82 11.41 6.93
N LEU A 194 -10.51 11.65 6.95
CA LEU A 194 -9.91 12.63 7.86
C LEU A 194 -10.46 14.04 7.62
N LYS A 195 -10.57 14.45 6.35
CA LYS A 195 -11.16 15.77 6.01
C LYS A 195 -12.66 15.86 6.35
N SER A 196 -13.38 14.74 6.38
CA SER A 196 -14.77 14.72 6.85
C SER A 196 -14.89 14.95 8.35
N GLN A 197 -13.86 14.59 9.13
CA GLN A 197 -13.80 14.81 10.57
C GLN A 197 -13.26 16.20 10.91
N ASN A 198 -12.21 16.62 10.21
CA ASN A 198 -11.60 17.94 10.34
C ASN A 198 -11.07 18.39 8.96
N PRO A 199 -11.70 19.39 8.32
CA PRO A 199 -11.30 19.87 6.98
C PRO A 199 -9.90 20.50 6.95
N ASP A 200 -9.33 20.87 8.09
CA ASP A 200 -8.01 21.49 8.21
C ASP A 200 -6.86 20.45 8.17
N VAL A 201 -7.17 19.15 8.22
CA VAL A 201 -6.15 18.09 8.08
C VAL A 201 -5.51 18.18 6.71
N LYS A 202 -4.20 18.34 6.69
CA LYS A 202 -3.42 18.38 5.45
C LYS A 202 -3.10 16.96 4.98
N ILE A 203 -3.42 16.68 3.73
CA ILE A 203 -3.14 15.38 3.08
C ILE A 203 -1.97 15.57 2.12
N VAL A 204 -0.92 14.79 2.30
CA VAL A 204 0.32 14.89 1.51
C VAL A 204 0.57 13.60 0.73
N ALA A 205 0.57 13.73 -0.58
CA ALA A 205 0.89 12.65 -1.50
C ALA A 205 2.41 12.52 -1.69
N VAL A 206 2.89 11.28 -1.76
CA VAL A 206 4.30 11.00 -2.06
C VAL A 206 4.41 10.24 -3.37
N GLU A 207 5.26 10.73 -4.28
CA GLU A 207 5.57 10.08 -5.55
C GLU A 207 7.09 10.05 -5.81
N PRO A 208 7.59 9.15 -6.69
CA PRO A 208 9.00 9.11 -7.04
C PRO A 208 9.42 10.36 -7.83
N ALA A 209 10.56 10.98 -7.48
CA ALA A 209 11.06 12.16 -8.16
C ALA A 209 11.39 11.93 -9.65
N SER A 210 11.79 10.70 -10.02
CA SER A 210 12.04 10.32 -11.42
C SER A 210 10.76 9.89 -12.18
N SER A 211 9.61 9.85 -11.53
CA SER A 211 8.30 9.55 -12.14
C SER A 211 7.19 10.43 -11.53
N PRO A 212 7.30 11.76 -11.66
CA PRO A 212 6.43 12.72 -10.97
C PRO A 212 5.11 12.91 -11.76
N VAL A 213 4.33 11.84 -11.90
CA VAL A 213 3.10 11.82 -12.71
C VAL A 213 2.04 12.74 -12.16
N LEU A 214 1.89 12.79 -10.82
CA LEU A 214 0.86 13.61 -10.19
C LEU A 214 1.20 15.11 -10.24
N SER A 215 2.48 15.46 -10.12
CA SER A 215 2.92 16.86 -10.12
C SER A 215 3.22 17.43 -11.52
N THR A 216 3.73 16.61 -12.45
CA THR A 216 4.17 17.09 -13.77
C THR A 216 3.57 16.34 -14.97
N GLY A 217 2.83 15.26 -14.74
CA GLY A 217 2.32 14.40 -15.80
C GLY A 217 3.37 13.48 -16.45
N THR A 218 4.62 13.46 -15.94
CA THR A 218 5.73 12.75 -16.56
C THR A 218 5.98 11.42 -15.86
N ALA A 219 5.87 10.31 -16.60
CA ALA A 219 6.25 8.99 -16.11
C ALA A 219 7.72 8.69 -16.44
N GLY A 220 8.41 8.01 -15.54
CA GLY A 220 9.79 7.58 -15.72
C GLY A 220 10.13 6.34 -14.90
N PRO A 221 11.29 5.72 -15.15
CA PRO A 221 11.75 4.57 -14.37
C PRO A 221 12.16 5.00 -12.96
N HIS A 222 11.78 4.20 -11.96
CA HIS A 222 12.16 4.41 -10.56
C HIS A 222 12.30 3.06 -9.83
N LYS A 223 12.89 3.11 -8.62
CA LYS A 223 13.16 1.93 -7.80
C LYS A 223 12.27 1.83 -6.55
N ILE A 224 11.41 2.80 -6.31
CA ILE A 224 10.51 2.81 -5.15
C ILE A 224 9.31 1.89 -5.42
N LYS A 225 9.44 0.63 -5.02
CA LYS A 225 8.40 -0.40 -5.26
C LYS A 225 7.13 -0.09 -4.47
N GLY A 226 5.97 -0.27 -5.12
CA GLY A 226 4.64 -0.13 -4.51
C GLY A 226 3.96 1.22 -4.72
N ILE A 227 4.68 2.23 -5.22
CA ILE A 227 4.14 3.54 -5.61
C ILE A 227 4.59 3.90 -7.04
N GLY A 228 4.08 5.00 -7.58
CA GLY A 228 4.50 5.50 -8.89
C GLY A 228 4.08 4.58 -10.04
N ALA A 229 2.78 4.39 -10.25
CA ALA A 229 2.23 3.48 -11.27
C ALA A 229 2.54 3.91 -12.72
N GLY A 230 3.00 5.13 -12.93
CA GLY A 230 3.30 5.69 -14.26
C GLY A 230 2.08 6.31 -14.96
N PHE A 231 0.95 6.34 -14.29
CA PHE A 231 -0.30 6.98 -14.72
C PHE A 231 -1.12 7.42 -13.52
N VAL A 232 -2.12 8.26 -13.72
CA VAL A 232 -3.08 8.65 -12.67
C VAL A 232 -4.16 7.57 -12.58
N PRO A 233 -4.26 6.83 -11.45
CA PRO A 233 -5.27 5.78 -11.29
C PRO A 233 -6.70 6.33 -11.23
N GLU A 234 -7.67 5.57 -11.75
CA GLU A 234 -9.08 5.98 -11.74
C GLU A 234 -9.67 6.11 -10.33
N VAL A 235 -9.21 5.28 -9.38
CA VAL A 235 -9.69 5.33 -7.99
C VAL A 235 -9.03 6.45 -7.16
N LEU A 236 -8.04 7.16 -7.70
CA LEU A 236 -7.41 8.29 -7.04
C LEU A 236 -8.30 9.53 -7.14
N ASN A 237 -8.73 10.05 -6.00
CA ASN A 237 -9.31 11.38 -5.92
C ASN A 237 -8.17 12.43 -5.88
N THR A 238 -7.96 13.12 -7.00
CA THR A 238 -6.88 14.12 -7.11
C THR A 238 -7.14 15.40 -6.32
N ASP A 239 -8.37 15.61 -5.85
CA ASP A 239 -8.74 16.78 -5.06
C ASP A 239 -8.57 16.54 -3.55
N VAL A 240 -8.20 15.33 -3.14
CA VAL A 240 -8.11 14.99 -1.71
C VAL A 240 -6.80 15.46 -1.07
N TYR A 241 -5.71 15.50 -1.81
CA TYR A 241 -4.41 15.92 -1.29
C TYR A 241 -4.14 17.41 -1.52
N ASP A 242 -3.47 18.01 -0.55
CA ASP A 242 -3.15 19.44 -0.51
C ASP A 242 -1.73 19.72 -1.02
N GLU A 243 -0.86 18.72 -0.97
CA GLU A 243 0.55 18.82 -1.37
C GLU A 243 1.05 17.50 -1.94
N ILE A 244 2.01 17.59 -2.87
CA ILE A 244 2.75 16.45 -3.39
C ILE A 244 4.22 16.65 -3.04
N ILE A 245 4.86 15.63 -2.47
CA ILE A 245 6.31 15.60 -2.22
C ILE A 245 6.92 14.50 -3.08
N THR A 246 7.88 14.87 -3.92
CA THR A 246 8.66 13.93 -4.73
C THR A 246 9.88 13.45 -3.95
N ILE A 247 10.15 12.13 -3.99
CA ILE A 247 11.24 11.50 -3.23
C ILE A 247 12.18 10.76 -4.19
N GLU A 248 13.47 10.96 -4.00
CA GLU A 248 14.52 10.26 -4.71
C GLU A 248 14.63 8.79 -4.25
N ASN A 249 15.08 7.90 -5.14
CA ASN A 249 15.24 6.48 -4.80
C ASN A 249 16.17 6.28 -3.59
N GLU A 250 17.29 6.99 -3.57
CA GLU A 250 18.31 6.85 -2.52
C GLU A 250 17.78 7.37 -1.18
N ASP A 251 17.02 8.47 -1.19
CA ASP A 251 16.37 8.99 0.03
C ASP A 251 15.41 7.95 0.63
N ALA A 252 14.63 7.27 -0.21
CA ALA A 252 13.73 6.21 0.25
C ALA A 252 14.50 5.02 0.85
N PHE A 253 15.63 4.63 0.25
CA PHE A 253 16.48 3.57 0.80
C PHE A 253 17.13 3.99 2.12
N ASP A 254 17.69 5.20 2.19
CA ASP A 254 18.37 5.69 3.38
C ASP A 254 17.42 5.82 4.57
N GLU A 255 16.21 6.33 4.35
CA GLU A 255 15.24 6.47 5.45
C GLU A 255 14.68 5.12 5.90
N GLY A 256 14.47 4.16 4.99
CA GLY A 256 14.08 2.80 5.37
C GLY A 256 15.15 2.12 6.25
N ARG A 257 16.43 2.24 5.89
CA ARG A 257 17.56 1.75 6.70
C ARG A 257 17.67 2.48 8.04
N ARG A 258 17.53 3.81 8.03
CA ARG A 258 17.60 4.63 9.23
C ARG A 258 16.50 4.28 10.21
N PHE A 259 15.28 4.07 9.72
CA PHE A 259 14.17 3.65 10.54
C PHE A 259 14.41 2.29 11.20
N ALA A 260 14.96 1.33 10.45
CA ALA A 260 15.29 0.01 10.98
C ALA A 260 16.25 0.06 12.16
N VAL A 261 17.31 0.86 12.08
CA VAL A 261 18.29 0.98 13.17
C VAL A 261 17.85 1.92 14.31
N SER A 262 16.87 2.80 14.03
CA SER A 262 16.33 3.70 15.06
C SER A 262 15.25 3.04 15.89
N GLU A 263 14.27 2.40 15.23
CA GLU A 263 13.07 1.86 15.90
C GLU A 263 13.08 0.33 16.01
N GLY A 264 14.06 -0.36 15.40
CA GLY A 264 14.14 -1.83 15.43
C GLY A 264 13.11 -2.52 14.53
N ILE A 265 12.59 -1.83 13.52
CA ILE A 265 11.54 -2.34 12.63
C ILE A 265 12.01 -2.22 11.17
N LEU A 266 12.04 -3.35 10.46
CA LEU A 266 12.30 -3.36 9.03
C LEU A 266 11.05 -2.93 8.25
N VAL A 267 11.21 -1.93 7.38
CA VAL A 267 10.14 -1.40 6.54
C VAL A 267 10.53 -1.42 5.06
N GLY A 268 9.53 -1.45 4.18
CA GLY A 268 9.76 -1.49 2.74
C GLY A 268 10.20 -0.15 2.14
N ILE A 269 10.52 -0.17 0.85
CA ILE A 269 11.08 0.99 0.13
C ILE A 269 10.09 2.17 0.12
N SER A 270 8.82 1.92 -0.15
CA SER A 270 7.79 2.98 -0.13
C SER A 270 7.52 3.53 1.28
N SER A 271 7.78 2.73 2.31
CA SER A 271 7.76 3.21 3.70
C SER A 271 8.88 4.22 3.94
N GLY A 272 10.09 3.95 3.41
CA GLY A 272 11.20 4.90 3.45
C GLY A 272 10.87 6.22 2.75
N ALA A 273 10.18 6.17 1.61
CA ALA A 273 9.72 7.37 0.92
C ALA A 273 8.73 8.18 1.76
N ALA A 274 7.75 7.52 2.41
CA ALA A 274 6.80 8.17 3.31
C ALA A 274 7.50 8.79 4.54
N LEU A 275 8.48 8.08 5.11
CA LEU A 275 9.31 8.58 6.22
C LEU A 275 10.11 9.81 5.83
N LYS A 276 10.72 9.82 4.64
CA LYS A 276 11.44 11.01 4.12
C LYS A 276 10.51 12.21 4.00
N ALA A 277 9.35 12.03 3.41
CA ALA A 277 8.36 13.11 3.30
C ALA A 277 7.91 13.61 4.68
N ALA A 278 7.67 12.71 5.64
CA ALA A 278 7.33 13.08 7.00
C ALA A 278 8.46 13.87 7.69
N SER A 279 9.72 13.49 7.49
CA SER A 279 10.87 14.23 8.05
C SER A 279 11.02 15.63 7.45
N ILE A 280 10.79 15.78 6.14
CA ILE A 280 10.78 17.08 5.46
C ILE A 280 9.68 17.98 6.04
N LEU A 281 8.47 17.44 6.22
CA LEU A 281 7.34 18.17 6.80
C LEU A 281 7.60 18.56 8.26
N ALA A 282 8.13 17.63 9.05
CA ALA A 282 8.43 17.86 10.46
C ALA A 282 9.53 18.93 10.67
N ALA A 283 10.47 19.07 9.74
CA ALA A 283 11.51 20.09 9.79
C ALA A 283 11.01 21.51 9.48
N ARG A 284 9.81 21.67 8.94
CA ARG A 284 9.25 23.00 8.61
C ARG A 284 8.83 23.75 9.87
N PRO A 285 9.21 25.01 10.04
CA PRO A 285 8.87 25.80 11.25
C PRO A 285 7.38 25.88 11.53
N GLU A 286 6.55 25.99 10.49
CA GLU A 286 5.09 26.07 10.58
C GLU A 286 4.44 24.77 11.08
N ASN A 287 5.17 23.67 11.11
CA ASN A 287 4.71 22.37 11.58
C ASN A 287 5.19 22.04 13.01
N LYS A 288 5.80 22.99 13.68
CA LYS A 288 6.21 22.82 15.08
C LYS A 288 5.00 22.49 15.97
N GLY A 289 5.11 21.40 16.71
CA GLY A 289 4.06 20.91 17.62
C GLY A 289 2.90 20.18 16.92
N LYS A 290 2.93 20.05 15.59
CA LYS A 290 1.90 19.30 14.85
C LYS A 290 2.12 17.79 14.89
N THR A 291 1.04 17.06 14.78
CA THR A 291 1.02 15.60 14.65
C THR A 291 1.03 15.21 13.17
N ILE A 292 2.06 14.50 12.76
CA ILE A 292 2.26 13.99 11.39
C ILE A 292 2.14 12.48 11.41
N VAL A 293 1.20 11.93 10.65
CA VAL A 293 1.00 10.48 10.51
C VAL A 293 1.47 10.04 9.14
N ALA A 294 2.49 9.20 9.08
CA ALA A 294 2.97 8.55 7.85
C ALA A 294 2.50 7.09 7.81
N LEU A 295 1.93 6.66 6.68
CA LEU A 295 1.56 5.25 6.50
C LEU A 295 2.75 4.48 5.91
N LEU A 296 3.15 3.40 6.60
CA LEU A 296 4.23 2.49 6.21
C LEU A 296 3.62 1.19 5.67
N PRO A 297 3.62 0.98 4.33
CA PRO A 297 2.77 -0.03 3.68
C PRO A 297 3.13 -1.47 3.97
N ASP A 298 4.42 -1.82 4.12
CA ASP A 298 4.87 -3.21 4.23
C ASP A 298 6.20 -3.37 4.99
N SER A 299 6.62 -4.64 5.21
CA SER A 299 7.87 -5.00 5.88
C SER A 299 9.07 -4.92 4.94
N GLY A 300 10.25 -4.65 5.51
CA GLY A 300 11.54 -4.72 4.83
C GLY A 300 11.99 -6.14 4.46
N ASP A 301 11.44 -7.17 5.08
CA ASP A 301 11.81 -8.58 4.81
C ASP A 301 11.62 -8.97 3.34
N ARG A 302 10.71 -8.30 2.64
CA ARG A 302 10.45 -8.50 1.20
C ARG A 302 11.52 -7.88 0.30
N TYR A 303 12.49 -7.17 0.84
CA TYR A 303 13.46 -6.36 0.12
C TYR A 303 14.92 -6.63 0.52
N LEU A 304 15.19 -7.71 1.29
CA LEU A 304 16.53 -8.04 1.79
C LEU A 304 17.55 -8.22 0.65
N SER A 305 17.13 -8.73 -0.51
CA SER A 305 17.97 -8.92 -1.69
C SER A 305 18.02 -7.68 -2.61
N THR A 306 17.41 -6.56 -2.23
CA THR A 306 17.38 -5.32 -3.02
C THR A 306 18.39 -4.29 -2.52
N GLN A 307 18.54 -3.19 -3.27
CA GLN A 307 19.39 -2.04 -2.89
C GLN A 307 18.96 -1.38 -1.56
N LEU A 308 17.78 -1.69 -1.02
CA LEU A 308 17.38 -1.19 0.29
C LEU A 308 18.36 -1.66 1.38
N PHE A 309 18.79 -2.93 1.35
CA PHE A 309 19.69 -3.51 2.35
C PHE A 309 21.03 -3.99 1.79
N ASN A 310 21.15 -4.26 0.48
CA ASN A 310 22.40 -4.59 -0.18
C ASN A 310 23.00 -3.32 -0.81
N ARG A 311 24.15 -2.88 -0.29
CA ARG A 311 24.97 -1.78 -0.85
C ARG A 311 26.00 -2.30 -1.80
#